data_4239f42eb91af0c7d10efa2af6cd906b
#
_entry.id   4239f42eb91af0c7d10efa2af6cd906b
#
_cell.length_a   1.000
_cell.length_b   1.000
_cell.length_c   1.000
_cell.angle_alpha   90.00
_cell.angle_beta   90.00
_cell.angle_gamma   90.00
#
_symmetry.space_group_name_H-M   'P 1'
#
loop_
_entity.id
_entity.type
_entity.pdbx_description
1 polymer ?
#
loop_
_entity_poly.entity_id
_entity_poly.type
_entity_poly.pdbx_seq_one_letter_code
_entity_poly.pdbx_strand_id
1 'polypeptide(L)'
;EYYEALAAVPAKYFKNAMLDENGEASNGSGISAQAKKEMAESALRDTKKINGHYALRDYQLRYDWRLDPLYVAKQLHEYIEQVKETTGAKKVSLYGVCLGGVFILAYLGKYGSDGIKSVFFDSTVGNGCELYSDLITGKMEIDVKAVNRYYADAANPTNGAGPQILKNMDEFVREFIGATVDVMVKNGTLKVGVDCITSIYEMFYEEMTPRFVMASLGTWPGYWGTVKAADYQAAIKMVFGEEGSKMRTQYAGLIEKLDEYDRVVRQRIPEILLTAKENGCRVGIIAKYGYQQIPIYEGSSRPGDDIVAFDTASFGATTSSVAGQFDDAYVNARIAEGKGKYISPDRQIDLSTALFPETTWAERGLRHGAWPYQIEDLALRFLESDTEFTNETDPNFPAFLKHIPSTGEIVPMEGEPTDIMNWEFGEEK
;
A
#
# COMPACT_ATOMS: atom_id res chain seq x y z
N GLU A 1 -23.83 -18.66 -18.38
CA GLU A 1 -23.81 -19.73 -17.35
C GLU A 1 -22.40 -19.94 -16.74
N TYR A 2 -21.33 -20.16 -17.55
CA TYR A 2 -19.97 -20.41 -17.02
C TYR A 2 -19.44 -19.20 -16.21
N TYR A 3 -19.50 -18.00 -16.78
CA TYR A 3 -19.04 -16.77 -16.09
C TYR A 3 -19.90 -16.41 -14.86
N GLU A 4 -21.19 -16.69 -14.91
CA GLU A 4 -22.10 -16.51 -13.77
C GLU A 4 -21.74 -17.48 -12.63
N ALA A 5 -21.40 -18.73 -12.96
CA ALA A 5 -20.93 -19.72 -11.97
C ALA A 5 -19.62 -19.28 -11.30
N LEU A 6 -18.67 -18.73 -12.08
CA LEU A 6 -17.41 -18.22 -11.53
C LEU A 6 -17.62 -16.98 -10.64
N ALA A 7 -18.46 -16.02 -11.06
CA ALA A 7 -18.79 -14.85 -10.26
C ALA A 7 -19.60 -15.18 -9.00
N ALA A 8 -20.33 -16.29 -8.99
CA ALA A 8 -21.06 -16.75 -7.81
C ALA A 8 -20.13 -17.13 -6.64
N VAL A 9 -18.87 -17.49 -6.91
CA VAL A 9 -17.90 -17.84 -5.87
C VAL A 9 -17.58 -16.62 -5.01
N PRO A 10 -17.03 -15.50 -5.54
CA PRO A 10 -16.80 -14.31 -4.74
C PRO A 10 -18.10 -13.75 -4.16
N ALA A 11 -19.20 -13.70 -4.92
CA ALA A 11 -20.50 -13.22 -4.45
C ALA A 11 -20.95 -13.93 -3.15
N LYS A 12 -20.70 -15.23 -3.03
CA LYS A 12 -21.03 -15.99 -1.82
C LYS A 12 -20.32 -15.47 -0.57
N TYR A 13 -19.04 -15.10 -0.71
CA TYR A 13 -18.22 -14.66 0.42
C TYR A 13 -18.41 -13.16 0.72
N PHE A 14 -18.61 -12.34 -0.31
CA PHE A 14 -18.75 -10.90 -0.18
C PHE A 14 -20.19 -10.41 0.00
N LYS A 15 -21.19 -11.29 -0.13
CA LYS A 15 -22.62 -10.95 -0.08
C LYS A 15 -23.02 -9.99 1.06
N ASN A 16 -22.49 -10.22 2.25
CA ASN A 16 -22.80 -9.40 3.43
C ASN A 16 -21.94 -8.13 3.54
N ALA A 17 -20.94 -7.99 2.70
CA ALA A 17 -20.03 -6.85 2.66
C ALA A 17 -20.28 -5.92 1.47
N MET A 18 -21.10 -6.33 0.50
CA MET A 18 -21.46 -5.51 -0.66
C MET A 18 -22.20 -4.24 -0.23
N LEU A 19 -21.87 -3.13 -0.85
CA LEU A 19 -22.66 -1.92 -0.77
C LEU A 19 -23.73 -1.91 -1.90
N ASP A 20 -24.65 -0.97 -1.86
CA ASP A 20 -25.67 -0.82 -2.92
C ASP A 20 -25.09 -0.18 -4.20
N GLU A 21 -25.96 0.06 -5.17
CA GLU A 21 -25.60 0.66 -6.47
C GLU A 21 -25.07 2.10 -6.37
N ASN A 22 -25.22 2.75 -5.23
CA ASN A 22 -24.68 4.07 -4.94
C ASN A 22 -23.39 4.02 -4.09
N GLY A 23 -22.90 2.82 -3.78
CA GLY A 23 -21.78 2.64 -2.88
C GLY A 23 -22.10 3.00 -1.43
N GLU A 24 -23.34 2.74 -0.99
CA GLU A 24 -23.83 3.02 0.35
C GLU A 24 -24.25 1.75 1.09
N ALA A 25 -24.24 1.79 2.41
CA ALA A 25 -24.60 0.65 3.24
C ALA A 25 -26.11 0.51 3.47
N SER A 26 -26.94 0.99 2.55
CA SER A 26 -28.41 1.00 2.64
C SER A 26 -29.06 -0.38 2.50
N ASN A 27 -28.37 -1.33 1.89
CA ASN A 27 -28.85 -2.70 1.63
C ASN A 27 -28.72 -3.67 2.83
N GLY A 28 -28.42 -3.17 4.03
CA GLY A 28 -28.22 -3.99 5.22
C GLY A 28 -26.78 -4.51 5.39
N SER A 29 -25.86 -4.19 4.49
CA SER A 29 -24.43 -4.50 4.58
C SER A 29 -23.66 -3.55 5.53
N GLY A 30 -24.37 -2.72 6.26
CA GLY A 30 -23.81 -1.74 7.18
C GLY A 30 -23.06 -2.36 8.36
N ILE A 31 -22.28 -1.51 9.02
CA ILE A 31 -21.59 -1.85 10.27
C ILE A 31 -22.63 -2.23 11.33
N SER A 32 -22.35 -3.27 12.10
CA SER A 32 -23.22 -3.70 13.20
C SER A 32 -23.46 -2.56 14.21
N ALA A 33 -24.60 -2.61 14.92
CA ALA A 33 -24.89 -1.64 15.98
C ALA A 33 -23.80 -1.61 17.06
N GLN A 34 -23.20 -2.77 17.38
CA GLN A 34 -22.08 -2.89 18.32
C GLN A 34 -20.84 -2.16 17.78
N ALA A 35 -20.48 -2.37 16.50
CA ALA A 35 -19.33 -1.68 15.88
C ALA A 35 -19.56 -0.16 15.82
N LYS A 36 -20.77 0.30 15.50
CA LYS A 36 -21.12 1.73 15.54
C LYS A 36 -20.95 2.33 16.93
N LYS A 37 -21.37 1.59 17.97
CA LYS A 37 -21.19 2.01 19.36
C LYS A 37 -19.70 2.08 19.73
N GLU A 38 -18.91 1.07 19.36
CA GLU A 38 -17.47 1.05 19.60
C GLU A 38 -16.75 2.17 18.84
N MET A 39 -17.20 2.51 17.64
CA MET A 39 -16.70 3.66 16.86
C MET A 39 -16.98 4.98 17.57
N ALA A 40 -18.20 5.15 18.13
CA ALA A 40 -18.56 6.35 18.87
C ALA A 40 -17.84 6.44 20.23
N GLU A 41 -17.71 5.32 20.95
CA GLU A 41 -17.05 5.28 22.26
C GLU A 41 -15.52 5.39 22.19
N SER A 42 -14.90 5.01 21.07
CA SER A 42 -13.45 5.13 20.90
C SER A 42 -12.98 6.55 20.61
N ALA A 43 -13.91 7.48 20.40
CA ALA A 43 -13.60 8.78 19.85
C ALA A 43 -12.78 9.70 20.76
N LEU A 44 -12.87 9.59 22.07
CA LEU A 44 -12.28 10.56 23.00
C LEU A 44 -11.73 9.88 24.26
N ARG A 45 -10.55 9.28 24.16
CA ARG A 45 -9.81 8.78 25.33
C ARG A 45 -8.70 9.74 25.69
N ASP A 46 -8.52 10.00 26.99
CA ASP A 46 -7.35 10.71 27.49
C ASP A 46 -6.06 9.98 27.11
N THR A 47 -5.13 10.69 26.51
CA THR A 47 -3.81 10.18 26.18
C THR A 47 -3.07 9.78 27.44
N LYS A 48 -2.84 8.49 27.62
CA LYS A 48 -1.94 7.98 28.65
C LYS A 48 -0.61 7.65 28.02
N LYS A 49 0.47 8.22 28.58
CA LYS A 49 1.81 7.73 28.25
C LYS A 49 1.98 6.32 28.80
N ILE A 50 2.21 5.36 27.93
CA ILE A 50 2.61 4.00 28.30
C ILE A 50 4.14 3.93 28.15
N ASN A 51 4.85 3.68 29.26
CA ASN A 51 6.33 3.64 29.30
C ASN A 51 7.03 4.91 28.74
N GLY A 52 6.42 6.08 28.90
CA GLY A 52 6.98 7.33 28.40
C GLY A 52 6.68 7.64 26.94
N HIS A 53 6.04 6.74 26.21
CA HIS A 53 5.63 6.90 24.82
C HIS A 53 4.13 7.19 24.73
N TYR A 54 3.74 8.09 23.84
CA TYR A 54 2.33 8.29 23.53
C TYR A 54 1.82 7.07 22.75
N ALA A 55 0.66 6.57 23.11
CA ALA A 55 0.01 5.55 22.31
C ALA A 55 -0.68 6.21 21.11
N LEU A 56 -0.22 5.94 19.90
CA LEU A 56 -0.84 6.40 18.64
C LEU A 56 -2.34 6.08 18.53
N ARG A 57 -2.85 5.21 19.42
CA ARG A 57 -4.20 4.66 19.38
C ARG A 57 -5.22 5.44 20.21
N ASP A 58 -4.84 6.50 20.90
CA ASP A 58 -5.74 7.18 21.84
C ASP A 58 -6.76 8.08 21.13
N TYR A 59 -6.42 8.58 19.93
CA TYR A 59 -7.33 9.32 19.06
C TYR A 59 -7.42 8.62 17.72
N GLN A 60 -8.16 7.52 17.66
CA GLN A 60 -8.33 6.74 16.43
C GLN A 60 -9.74 6.94 15.89
N LEU A 61 -9.85 7.56 14.70
CA LEU A 61 -11.11 7.50 13.96
C LEU A 61 -11.34 6.08 13.49
N ARG A 62 -12.46 5.50 13.87
CA ARG A 62 -12.95 4.23 13.33
C ARG A 62 -14.05 4.52 12.32
N TYR A 63 -13.92 3.99 11.14
CA TYR A 63 -14.78 4.28 10.00
C TYR A 63 -15.01 3.02 9.17
N ASP A 64 -16.05 3.05 8.33
CA ASP A 64 -16.26 2.02 7.32
C ASP A 64 -15.40 2.34 6.09
N TRP A 65 -14.30 1.63 5.95
CA TRP A 65 -13.31 1.84 4.91
C TRP A 65 -13.78 1.46 3.49
N ARG A 66 -14.98 0.86 3.36
CA ARG A 66 -15.61 0.60 2.07
C ARG A 66 -16.22 1.85 1.45
N LEU A 67 -16.64 2.81 2.29
CA LEU A 67 -17.40 3.99 1.88
C LEU A 67 -16.54 4.99 1.09
N ASP A 68 -17.24 5.95 0.47
CA ASP A 68 -16.64 7.04 -0.27
C ASP A 68 -15.56 7.77 0.57
N PRO A 69 -14.31 7.88 0.04
CA PRO A 69 -13.24 8.57 0.76
C PRO A 69 -13.56 10.02 1.11
N LEU A 70 -14.32 10.74 0.29
CA LEU A 70 -14.73 12.11 0.59
C LEU A 70 -15.79 12.19 1.70
N TYR A 71 -16.62 11.15 1.85
CA TYR A 71 -17.52 11.03 3.00
C TYR A 71 -16.74 10.70 4.28
N VAL A 72 -15.77 9.79 4.22
CA VAL A 72 -14.90 9.48 5.37
C VAL A 72 -14.04 10.70 5.74
N ALA A 73 -13.58 11.49 4.76
CA ALA A 73 -12.88 12.74 5.01
C ALA A 73 -13.75 13.75 5.78
N LYS A 74 -15.06 13.77 5.54
CA LYS A 74 -15.99 14.58 6.32
C LYS A 74 -16.07 14.08 7.77
N GLN A 75 -16.17 12.77 7.98
CA GLN A 75 -16.15 12.19 9.33
C GLN A 75 -14.82 12.50 10.05
N LEU A 76 -13.69 12.44 9.34
CA LEU A 76 -12.39 12.80 9.88
C LEU A 76 -12.34 14.29 10.27
N HIS A 77 -12.92 15.17 9.46
CA HIS A 77 -12.99 16.61 9.77
C HIS A 77 -13.79 16.88 11.04
N GLU A 78 -14.98 16.29 11.16
CA GLU A 78 -15.82 16.40 12.36
C GLU A 78 -15.10 15.84 13.60
N TYR A 79 -14.39 14.74 13.45
CA TYR A 79 -13.61 14.13 14.52
C TYR A 79 -12.42 15.00 14.94
N ILE A 80 -11.68 15.58 14.01
CA ILE A 80 -10.59 16.52 14.28
C ILE A 80 -11.09 17.71 15.11
N GLU A 81 -12.23 18.29 14.75
CA GLU A 81 -12.79 19.40 15.51
C GLU A 81 -13.20 19.00 16.94
N GLN A 82 -13.74 17.80 17.13
CA GLN A 82 -14.02 17.25 18.47
C GLN A 82 -12.74 17.04 19.29
N VAL A 83 -11.66 16.53 18.67
CA VAL A 83 -10.35 16.37 19.33
C VAL A 83 -9.79 17.72 19.74
N LYS A 84 -9.84 18.73 18.85
CA LYS A 84 -9.40 20.10 19.18
C LYS A 84 -10.19 20.72 20.33
N GLU A 85 -11.51 20.57 20.32
CA GLU A 85 -12.38 21.06 21.39
C GLU A 85 -12.06 20.37 22.74
N THR A 86 -11.85 19.06 22.72
CA THR A 86 -11.57 18.27 23.95
C THR A 86 -10.18 18.55 24.51
N THR A 87 -9.19 18.72 23.65
CA THR A 87 -7.76 18.87 24.05
C THR A 87 -7.30 20.31 24.17
N GLY A 88 -8.03 21.27 23.59
CA GLY A 88 -7.60 22.64 23.46
C GLY A 88 -6.49 22.84 22.39
N ALA A 89 -6.14 21.79 21.64
CA ALA A 89 -5.11 21.87 20.61
C ALA A 89 -5.57 22.73 19.42
N LYS A 90 -4.69 23.59 18.93
CA LYS A 90 -4.95 24.39 17.72
C LYS A 90 -4.74 23.62 16.44
N LYS A 91 -3.80 22.67 16.45
CA LYS A 91 -3.46 21.79 15.33
C LYS A 91 -3.38 20.34 15.82
N VAL A 92 -3.68 19.41 14.92
CA VAL A 92 -3.52 17.98 15.14
C VAL A 92 -2.53 17.39 14.15
N SER A 93 -2.00 16.23 14.45
CA SER A 93 -1.19 15.44 13.51
C SER A 93 -1.94 14.18 13.09
N LEU A 94 -1.76 13.74 11.85
CA LEU A 94 -2.44 12.58 11.29
C LEU A 94 -1.43 11.48 10.96
N TYR A 95 -1.77 10.25 11.34
CA TYR A 95 -1.02 9.06 10.97
C TYR A 95 -1.92 8.11 10.18
N GLY A 96 -1.49 7.73 8.99
CA GLY A 96 -2.24 6.84 8.12
C GLY A 96 -1.42 5.65 7.65
N VAL A 97 -1.90 4.45 7.97
CA VAL A 97 -1.31 3.19 7.52
C VAL A 97 -2.12 2.64 6.36
N CYS A 98 -1.45 2.13 5.32
CA CYS A 98 -2.09 1.45 4.20
C CYS A 98 -3.23 2.30 3.58
N LEU A 99 -4.46 1.77 3.62
CA LEU A 99 -5.67 2.45 3.15
C LEU A 99 -5.99 3.75 3.92
N GLY A 100 -5.47 3.90 5.15
CA GLY A 100 -5.59 5.15 5.92
C GLY A 100 -5.03 6.36 5.18
N GLY A 101 -4.03 6.17 4.34
CA GLY A 101 -3.48 7.23 3.51
C GLY A 101 -4.46 7.76 2.45
N VAL A 102 -5.36 6.93 1.91
CA VAL A 102 -6.43 7.36 0.99
C VAL A 102 -7.33 8.41 1.67
N PHE A 103 -7.69 8.17 2.92
CA PHE A 103 -8.60 9.06 3.66
C PHE A 103 -7.90 10.35 4.14
N ILE A 104 -6.61 10.30 4.46
CA ILE A 104 -5.82 11.50 4.73
C ILE A 104 -5.72 12.36 3.46
N LEU A 105 -5.43 11.77 2.31
CA LEU A 105 -5.39 12.48 1.03
C LEU A 105 -6.76 13.06 0.66
N ALA A 106 -7.84 12.32 0.90
CA ALA A 106 -9.20 12.81 0.71
C ALA A 106 -9.50 14.02 1.63
N TYR A 107 -9.05 13.95 2.88
CA TYR A 107 -9.18 15.08 3.82
C TYR A 107 -8.41 16.32 3.33
N LEU A 108 -7.14 16.14 3.00
CA LEU A 108 -6.29 17.25 2.53
C LEU A 108 -6.81 17.86 1.23
N GLY A 109 -7.30 17.02 0.29
CA GLY A 109 -7.87 17.47 -0.97
C GLY A 109 -9.17 18.26 -0.81
N LYS A 110 -9.99 17.92 0.20
CA LYS A 110 -11.30 18.54 0.43
C LYS A 110 -11.26 19.71 1.39
N TYR A 111 -10.48 19.62 2.46
CA TYR A 111 -10.45 20.58 3.56
C TYR A 111 -9.14 21.36 3.67
N GLY A 112 -8.10 20.96 2.91
CA GLY A 112 -6.78 21.53 3.03
C GLY A 112 -6.05 21.09 4.30
N SER A 113 -4.95 21.78 4.62
CA SER A 113 -4.09 21.47 5.75
C SER A 113 -4.21 22.45 6.93
N ASP A 114 -5.17 23.36 6.88
CA ASP A 114 -5.42 24.29 7.99
C ASP A 114 -5.78 23.49 9.26
N GLY A 115 -5.06 23.76 10.35
CA GLY A 115 -5.24 23.01 11.60
C GLY A 115 -4.57 21.63 11.63
N ILE A 116 -3.82 21.26 10.59
CA ILE A 116 -2.95 20.08 10.58
C ILE A 116 -1.50 20.51 10.78
N LYS A 117 -0.83 19.92 11.78
CA LYS A 117 0.59 20.17 12.09
C LYS A 117 1.50 19.34 11.20
N SER A 118 1.16 18.06 11.07
CA SER A 118 1.92 17.09 10.29
C SER A 118 1.06 15.89 9.88
N VAL A 119 1.46 15.24 8.80
CA VAL A 119 0.91 13.96 8.36
C VAL A 119 2.05 12.96 8.21
N PHE A 120 1.80 11.69 8.54
CA PHE A 120 2.75 10.61 8.34
C PHE A 120 2.06 9.44 7.64
N PHE A 121 2.61 9.03 6.51
CA PHE A 121 2.12 7.90 5.70
C PHE A 121 3.02 6.68 5.93
N ASP A 122 2.42 5.57 6.33
CA ASP A 122 3.11 4.28 6.50
C ASP A 122 2.58 3.27 5.49
N SER A 123 3.43 2.86 4.57
CA SER A 123 3.09 1.85 3.54
C SER A 123 1.77 2.15 2.84
N THR A 124 1.57 3.41 2.45
CA THR A 124 0.27 3.88 1.95
C THR A 124 -0.06 3.34 0.58
N VAL A 125 -1.33 3.00 0.37
CA VAL A 125 -1.93 2.74 -0.94
C VAL A 125 -2.61 3.99 -1.53
N GLY A 126 -2.43 5.15 -0.89
CA GLY A 126 -3.10 6.39 -1.30
C GLY A 126 -2.72 6.87 -2.69
N ASN A 127 -1.51 6.58 -3.16
CA ASN A 127 -1.04 6.88 -4.53
C ASN A 127 -1.34 5.74 -5.53
N GLY A 128 -2.13 4.76 -5.12
CA GLY A 128 -2.50 3.57 -5.90
C GLY A 128 -1.97 2.28 -5.30
N CYS A 129 -2.46 1.16 -5.82
CA CYS A 129 -1.98 -0.18 -5.50
C CYS A 129 -2.06 -1.05 -6.76
N GLU A 130 -0.95 -1.63 -7.13
CA GLU A 130 -0.83 -2.46 -8.34
C GLU A 130 -1.76 -3.64 -8.28
N LEU A 131 -1.84 -4.31 -7.14
CA LEU A 131 -2.67 -5.50 -6.96
C LEU A 131 -4.13 -5.26 -7.39
N TYR A 132 -4.68 -4.09 -7.12
CA TYR A 132 -6.06 -3.78 -7.50
C TYR A 132 -6.15 -3.10 -8.87
N SER A 133 -5.29 -2.10 -9.12
CA SER A 133 -5.30 -1.30 -10.34
C SER A 133 -4.98 -2.15 -11.58
N ASP A 134 -3.90 -2.93 -11.50
CA ASP A 134 -3.43 -3.73 -12.63
C ASP A 134 -4.39 -4.89 -12.93
N LEU A 135 -4.96 -5.53 -11.90
CA LEU A 135 -5.98 -6.58 -12.12
C LEU A 135 -7.24 -6.04 -12.78
N ILE A 136 -7.75 -4.88 -12.35
CA ILE A 136 -8.94 -4.29 -12.97
C ILE A 136 -8.69 -3.89 -14.42
N THR A 137 -7.50 -3.41 -14.74
CA THR A 137 -7.16 -2.95 -16.09
C THR A 137 -6.61 -4.04 -17.00
N GLY A 138 -6.57 -5.29 -16.53
CA GLY A 138 -6.13 -6.44 -17.32
C GLY A 138 -4.63 -6.54 -17.55
N LYS A 139 -3.85 -5.83 -16.77
CA LYS A 139 -2.39 -5.91 -16.78
C LYS A 139 -1.90 -7.17 -16.02
N MET A 140 -2.52 -8.30 -16.32
CA MET A 140 -2.16 -9.55 -15.67
C MET A 140 -1.04 -10.23 -16.46
N GLU A 141 0.09 -10.42 -15.82
CA GLU A 141 1.23 -11.15 -16.32
C GLU A 141 1.77 -12.06 -15.23
N ILE A 142 1.92 -13.35 -15.53
CA ILE A 142 2.49 -14.30 -14.60
C ILE A 142 3.90 -14.67 -15.07
N ASP A 143 4.91 -14.08 -14.44
CA ASP A 143 6.30 -14.44 -14.70
C ASP A 143 6.71 -15.66 -13.85
N VAL A 144 7.22 -16.70 -14.52
CA VAL A 144 7.67 -17.96 -13.87
C VAL A 144 8.77 -17.69 -12.84
N LYS A 145 9.71 -16.80 -13.14
CA LYS A 145 10.78 -16.43 -12.19
C LYS A 145 10.21 -15.71 -10.98
N ALA A 146 9.24 -14.82 -11.19
CA ALA A 146 8.55 -14.14 -10.08
C ALA A 146 7.75 -15.12 -9.22
N VAL A 147 7.10 -16.12 -9.80
CA VAL A 147 6.42 -17.21 -9.07
C VAL A 147 7.42 -17.98 -8.20
N ASN A 148 8.57 -18.34 -8.76
CA ASN A 148 9.60 -19.07 -8.03
C ASN A 148 10.16 -18.26 -6.84
N ARG A 149 10.49 -16.98 -7.06
CA ARG A 149 10.95 -16.08 -5.97
C ARG A 149 9.89 -15.93 -4.90
N TYR A 150 8.62 -15.72 -5.29
CA TYR A 150 7.51 -15.57 -4.35
C TYR A 150 7.32 -16.82 -3.49
N TYR A 151 7.43 -18.01 -4.11
CA TYR A 151 7.34 -19.27 -3.37
C TYR A 151 8.52 -19.44 -2.40
N ALA A 152 9.75 -19.23 -2.84
CA ALA A 152 10.95 -19.35 -2.00
C ALA A 152 10.87 -18.42 -0.78
N ASP A 153 10.41 -17.19 -1.00
CA ASP A 153 10.22 -16.20 0.04
C ASP A 153 9.10 -16.56 1.01
N ALA A 154 7.94 -17.00 0.49
CA ALA A 154 6.80 -17.43 1.30
C ALA A 154 7.09 -18.71 2.12
N ALA A 155 7.93 -19.60 1.60
CA ALA A 155 8.33 -20.84 2.27
C ALA A 155 9.42 -20.64 3.33
N ASN A 156 10.11 -19.49 3.35
CA ASN A 156 11.18 -19.22 4.30
C ASN A 156 10.63 -19.14 5.75
N PRO A 157 11.05 -20.03 6.67
CA PRO A 157 10.54 -20.07 8.03
C PRO A 157 10.91 -18.84 8.87
N THR A 158 12.00 -18.13 8.51
CA THR A 158 12.41 -16.90 9.19
C THR A 158 11.55 -15.70 8.76
N ASN A 159 10.78 -15.83 7.72
CA ASN A 159 9.91 -14.79 7.20
C ASN A 159 8.59 -14.77 7.97
N GLY A 160 8.42 -13.77 8.83
CA GLY A 160 7.28 -13.63 9.75
C GLY A 160 5.90 -13.67 9.09
N ALA A 161 5.78 -13.32 7.81
CA ALA A 161 4.51 -13.09 7.12
C ALA A 161 4.13 -14.15 6.05
N GLY A 162 4.95 -15.19 5.83
CA GLY A 162 4.59 -16.28 4.90
C GLY A 162 3.27 -16.97 5.28
N PRO A 163 2.54 -17.58 4.32
CA PRO A 163 1.31 -18.29 4.61
C PRO A 163 1.47 -19.30 5.74
N GLN A 164 0.58 -19.26 6.71
CA GLN A 164 0.67 -20.12 7.90
C GLN A 164 0.73 -21.62 7.57
N ILE A 165 0.12 -22.01 6.46
CA ILE A 165 0.16 -23.40 5.99
C ILE A 165 1.60 -23.82 5.63
N LEU A 166 2.38 -22.97 4.98
CA LEU A 166 3.77 -23.25 4.62
C LEU A 166 4.69 -23.26 5.84
N LYS A 167 4.41 -22.41 6.84
CA LYS A 167 5.15 -22.37 8.10
C LYS A 167 4.94 -23.62 8.95
N ASN A 168 3.73 -24.18 8.93
CA ASN A 168 3.37 -25.37 9.70
C ASN A 168 3.71 -26.67 8.98
N MET A 169 4.23 -26.61 7.75
CA MET A 169 4.68 -27.80 7.03
C MET A 169 5.97 -28.35 7.63
N ASP A 170 6.08 -29.67 7.64
CA ASP A 170 7.33 -30.36 7.96
C ASP A 170 8.47 -29.87 7.04
N GLU A 171 9.65 -29.71 7.59
CA GLU A 171 10.82 -29.20 6.87
C GLU A 171 11.13 -30.03 5.61
N PHE A 172 11.06 -31.33 5.73
CA PHE A 172 11.27 -32.22 4.59
C PHE A 172 10.23 -32.00 3.48
N VAL A 173 8.94 -31.82 3.84
CA VAL A 173 7.87 -31.57 2.86
C VAL A 173 8.09 -30.23 2.17
N ARG A 174 8.49 -29.22 2.92
CA ARG A 174 8.79 -27.88 2.41
C ARG A 174 9.97 -27.89 1.43
N GLU A 175 11.07 -28.56 1.80
CA GLU A 175 12.24 -28.75 0.93
C GLU A 175 11.92 -29.56 -0.31
N PHE A 176 11.11 -30.63 -0.17
CA PHE A 176 10.68 -31.44 -1.29
C PHE A 176 9.82 -30.64 -2.29
N ILE A 177 8.89 -29.81 -1.81
CA ILE A 177 8.09 -28.95 -2.68
C ILE A 177 8.99 -27.91 -3.36
N GLY A 178 9.91 -27.27 -2.62
CA GLY A 178 10.88 -26.31 -3.19
C GLY A 178 11.72 -26.93 -4.29
N ALA A 179 12.31 -28.10 -4.03
CA ALA A 179 13.08 -28.82 -5.03
C ALA A 179 12.22 -29.24 -6.27
N THR A 180 10.96 -29.58 -6.03
CA THR A 180 10.03 -29.92 -7.12
C THR A 180 9.72 -28.68 -7.97
N VAL A 181 9.46 -27.52 -7.36
CA VAL A 181 9.24 -26.24 -8.07
C VAL A 181 10.49 -25.88 -8.87
N ASP A 182 11.68 -25.97 -8.30
CA ASP A 182 12.94 -25.73 -8.99
C ASP A 182 13.13 -26.60 -10.23
N VAL A 183 12.83 -27.89 -10.11
CA VAL A 183 12.88 -28.82 -11.26
C VAL A 183 11.86 -28.42 -12.33
N MET A 184 10.65 -28.05 -11.93
CA MET A 184 9.60 -27.60 -12.86
C MET A 184 9.98 -26.28 -13.56
N VAL A 185 10.68 -25.38 -12.88
CA VAL A 185 11.23 -24.15 -13.50
C VAL A 185 12.31 -24.53 -14.51
N LYS A 186 13.30 -25.34 -14.10
CA LYS A 186 14.46 -25.71 -14.94
C LYS A 186 14.07 -26.51 -16.19
N ASN A 187 13.08 -27.37 -16.11
CA ASN A 187 12.62 -28.18 -17.25
C ASN A 187 11.48 -27.54 -18.06
N GLY A 188 11.03 -26.34 -17.69
CA GLY A 188 9.98 -25.60 -18.37
C GLY A 188 8.54 -26.06 -18.08
N THR A 189 8.33 -27.08 -17.23
CA THR A 189 6.97 -27.56 -16.91
C THR A 189 6.12 -26.50 -16.23
N LEU A 190 6.72 -25.72 -15.30
CA LEU A 190 6.01 -24.63 -14.64
C LEU A 190 5.59 -23.55 -15.64
N LYS A 191 6.47 -23.23 -16.60
CA LYS A 191 6.15 -22.26 -17.65
C LYS A 191 4.95 -22.69 -18.49
N VAL A 192 4.84 -23.96 -18.88
CA VAL A 192 3.70 -24.47 -19.63
C VAL A 192 2.39 -24.29 -18.85
N GLY A 193 2.41 -24.57 -17.56
CA GLY A 193 1.25 -24.36 -16.68
C GLY A 193 0.86 -22.87 -16.56
N VAL A 194 1.86 -22.02 -16.38
CA VAL A 194 1.68 -20.55 -16.30
C VAL A 194 1.14 -20.00 -17.61
N ASP A 195 1.74 -20.34 -18.75
CA ASP A 195 1.29 -19.89 -20.08
C ASP A 195 -0.16 -20.34 -20.35
N CYS A 196 -0.53 -21.54 -19.93
CA CYS A 196 -1.90 -22.03 -20.06
C CYS A 196 -2.88 -21.19 -19.22
N ILE A 197 -2.57 -20.89 -17.95
CA ILE A 197 -3.40 -20.06 -17.08
C ILE A 197 -3.50 -18.64 -17.63
N THR A 198 -2.40 -18.07 -18.08
CA THR A 198 -2.37 -16.72 -18.68
C THR A 198 -3.22 -16.68 -19.94
N SER A 199 -3.08 -17.65 -20.83
CA SER A 199 -3.90 -17.70 -22.05
C SER A 199 -5.40 -17.88 -21.76
N ILE A 200 -5.76 -18.67 -20.74
CA ILE A 200 -7.15 -18.78 -20.29
C ILE A 200 -7.65 -17.43 -19.75
N TYR A 201 -6.84 -16.76 -18.95
CA TYR A 201 -7.20 -15.44 -18.42
C TYR A 201 -7.36 -14.42 -19.56
N GLU A 202 -6.40 -14.30 -20.46
CA GLU A 202 -6.45 -13.39 -21.62
C GLU A 202 -7.70 -13.62 -22.48
N MET A 203 -8.10 -14.88 -22.65
CA MET A 203 -9.29 -15.25 -23.43
C MET A 203 -10.60 -14.77 -22.76
N PHE A 204 -10.66 -14.70 -21.45
CA PHE A 204 -11.90 -14.47 -20.70
C PHE A 204 -11.91 -13.20 -19.86
N TYR A 205 -10.79 -12.47 -19.82
CA TYR A 205 -10.61 -11.38 -18.88
C TYR A 205 -11.65 -10.27 -19.04
N GLU A 206 -11.98 -9.86 -20.26
CA GLU A 206 -12.96 -8.81 -20.53
C GLU A 206 -14.36 -9.18 -20.01
N GLU A 207 -14.69 -10.46 -20.02
CA GLU A 207 -15.98 -10.98 -19.56
C GLU A 207 -15.98 -11.30 -18.06
N MET A 208 -14.87 -11.78 -17.53
CA MET A 208 -14.74 -12.21 -16.13
C MET A 208 -14.47 -11.05 -15.17
N THR A 209 -13.59 -10.13 -15.53
CA THR A 209 -13.13 -9.06 -14.63
C THR A 209 -14.27 -8.20 -14.12
N PRO A 210 -15.18 -7.66 -14.97
CA PRO A 210 -16.31 -6.88 -14.47
C PRO A 210 -17.18 -7.67 -13.51
N ARG A 211 -17.47 -8.92 -13.84
CA ARG A 211 -18.34 -9.77 -13.01
C ARG A 211 -17.70 -10.11 -11.68
N PHE A 212 -16.40 -10.45 -11.71
CA PHE A 212 -15.64 -10.75 -10.49
C PHE A 212 -15.52 -9.53 -9.58
N VAL A 213 -15.14 -8.39 -10.14
CA VAL A 213 -15.01 -7.12 -9.41
C VAL A 213 -16.35 -6.74 -8.79
N MET A 214 -17.44 -6.74 -9.57
CA MET A 214 -18.75 -6.39 -9.06
C MET A 214 -19.33 -7.40 -8.08
N ALA A 215 -18.93 -8.66 -8.16
CA ALA A 215 -19.31 -9.69 -7.18
C ALA A 215 -18.47 -9.66 -5.89
N SER A 216 -17.47 -8.78 -5.79
CA SER A 216 -16.55 -8.68 -4.64
C SER A 216 -16.45 -7.24 -4.11
N LEU A 217 -15.54 -6.46 -4.64
CA LEU A 217 -15.13 -5.14 -4.11
C LEU A 217 -15.67 -3.98 -4.96
N GLY A 218 -16.31 -4.26 -6.08
CA GLY A 218 -16.68 -3.26 -7.09
C GLY A 218 -17.63 -2.17 -6.61
N THR A 219 -18.42 -2.43 -5.57
CA THR A 219 -19.32 -1.42 -4.99
C THR A 219 -18.69 -0.62 -3.83
N TRP A 220 -17.38 -0.78 -3.56
CA TRP A 220 -16.69 -0.13 -2.44
C TRP A 220 -15.88 1.09 -2.89
N PRO A 221 -16.40 2.31 -2.81
CA PRO A 221 -15.66 3.52 -3.22
C PRO A 221 -14.30 3.67 -2.53
N GLY A 222 -14.19 3.29 -1.26
CA GLY A 222 -12.93 3.34 -0.52
C GLY A 222 -11.84 2.47 -1.14
N TYR A 223 -12.22 1.30 -1.70
CA TYR A 223 -11.27 0.44 -2.40
C TYR A 223 -10.88 0.99 -3.78
N TRP A 224 -11.81 1.64 -4.47
CA TRP A 224 -11.52 2.38 -5.70
C TRP A 224 -10.54 3.53 -5.48
N GLY A 225 -10.44 4.04 -4.25
CA GLY A 225 -9.42 5.01 -3.85
C GLY A 225 -7.99 4.52 -4.07
N THR A 226 -7.78 3.20 -4.19
CA THR A 226 -6.46 2.58 -4.44
C THR A 226 -6.14 2.35 -5.92
N VAL A 227 -7.04 2.72 -6.84
CA VAL A 227 -6.76 2.67 -8.28
C VAL A 227 -5.83 3.82 -8.65
N LYS A 228 -4.79 3.52 -9.44
CA LYS A 228 -3.83 4.54 -9.91
C LYS A 228 -4.50 5.59 -10.79
N ALA A 229 -4.01 6.82 -10.70
CA ALA A 229 -4.53 7.92 -11.51
C ALA A 229 -4.52 7.62 -13.01
N ALA A 230 -3.45 7.02 -13.50
CA ALA A 230 -3.30 6.65 -14.91
C ALA A 230 -4.26 5.55 -15.39
N ASP A 231 -4.75 4.73 -14.46
CA ASP A 231 -5.55 3.55 -14.76
C ASP A 231 -7.06 3.79 -14.57
N TYR A 232 -7.44 4.88 -13.93
CA TYR A 232 -8.81 5.10 -13.48
C TYR A 232 -9.85 5.01 -14.61
N GLN A 233 -9.62 5.70 -15.74
CA GLN A 233 -10.58 5.68 -16.84
C GLN A 233 -10.69 4.30 -17.50
N ALA A 234 -9.57 3.59 -17.61
CA ALA A 234 -9.57 2.22 -18.12
C ALA A 234 -10.31 1.27 -17.16
N ALA A 235 -10.14 1.45 -15.86
CA ALA A 235 -10.83 0.66 -14.84
C ALA A 235 -12.33 0.90 -14.83
N ILE A 236 -12.78 2.16 -14.93
CA ILE A 236 -14.20 2.51 -15.05
C ILE A 236 -14.82 1.88 -16.31
N LYS A 237 -14.15 2.00 -17.44
CA LYS A 237 -14.60 1.40 -18.70
C LYS A 237 -14.66 -0.12 -18.59
N MET A 238 -13.66 -0.76 -18.01
CA MET A 238 -13.60 -2.20 -17.82
C MET A 238 -14.75 -2.71 -16.96
N VAL A 239 -15.00 -2.09 -15.83
CA VAL A 239 -15.98 -2.60 -14.84
C VAL A 239 -17.41 -2.23 -15.19
N PHE A 240 -17.65 -0.99 -15.64
CA PHE A 240 -18.99 -0.47 -15.88
C PHE A 240 -19.36 -0.38 -17.38
N GLY A 241 -18.41 -0.62 -18.29
CA GLY A 241 -18.62 -0.55 -19.74
C GLY A 241 -18.57 0.87 -20.30
N GLU A 242 -18.95 0.99 -21.57
CA GLU A 242 -19.00 2.27 -22.27
C GLU A 242 -20.14 3.17 -21.75
N GLU A 243 -20.06 4.47 -22.08
CA GLU A 243 -21.16 5.40 -21.80
C GLU A 243 -22.49 4.93 -22.39
N GLY A 244 -23.55 5.06 -21.60
CA GLY A 244 -24.89 4.57 -21.98
C GLY A 244 -25.09 3.08 -21.75
N SER A 245 -24.13 2.32 -21.26
CA SER A 245 -24.32 0.92 -20.87
C SER A 245 -25.31 0.78 -19.71
N LYS A 246 -25.94 -0.40 -19.60
CA LYS A 246 -26.85 -0.70 -18.49
C LYS A 246 -26.13 -0.61 -17.12
N MET A 247 -24.87 -1.06 -17.05
CA MET A 247 -24.07 -1.01 -15.83
C MET A 247 -23.80 0.44 -15.41
N ARG A 248 -23.39 1.33 -16.33
CA ARG A 248 -23.20 2.75 -16.01
C ARG A 248 -24.49 3.43 -15.53
N THR A 249 -25.62 3.08 -16.13
CA THR A 249 -26.91 3.61 -15.69
C THR A 249 -27.29 3.10 -14.29
N GLN A 250 -27.10 1.82 -14.04
CA GLN A 250 -27.41 1.20 -12.75
C GLN A 250 -26.54 1.75 -11.62
N TYR A 251 -25.24 1.93 -11.86
CA TYR A 251 -24.26 2.37 -10.86
C TYR A 251 -23.88 3.85 -11.00
N ALA A 252 -24.76 4.67 -11.59
CA ALA A 252 -24.47 6.09 -11.84
C ALA A 252 -24.09 6.86 -10.56
N GLY A 253 -24.78 6.63 -9.44
CA GLY A 253 -24.47 7.27 -8.17
C GLY A 253 -23.12 6.84 -7.58
N LEU A 254 -22.73 5.58 -7.76
CA LEU A 254 -21.40 5.11 -7.40
C LEU A 254 -20.34 5.79 -8.27
N ILE A 255 -20.50 5.78 -9.58
CA ILE A 255 -19.56 6.35 -10.54
C ILE A 255 -19.36 7.85 -10.27
N GLU A 256 -20.42 8.60 -9.97
CA GLU A 256 -20.32 10.02 -9.61
C GLU A 256 -19.37 10.25 -8.41
N LYS A 257 -19.47 9.42 -7.38
CA LYS A 257 -18.56 9.49 -6.22
C LYS A 257 -17.10 9.16 -6.59
N LEU A 258 -16.92 8.13 -7.44
CA LEU A 258 -15.60 7.75 -7.94
C LEU A 258 -14.96 8.86 -8.79
N ASP A 259 -15.73 9.49 -9.68
CA ASP A 259 -15.30 10.60 -10.52
C ASP A 259 -14.99 11.86 -9.69
N GLU A 260 -15.79 12.14 -8.66
CA GLU A 260 -15.52 13.25 -7.76
C GLU A 260 -14.18 13.03 -6.99
N TYR A 261 -13.97 11.84 -6.44
CA TYR A 261 -12.70 11.50 -5.79
C TYR A 261 -11.51 11.58 -6.76
N ASP A 262 -11.68 11.08 -7.98
CA ASP A 262 -10.65 11.16 -9.02
C ASP A 262 -10.24 12.61 -9.29
N ARG A 263 -11.22 13.47 -9.54
CA ARG A 263 -11.01 14.88 -9.86
C ARG A 263 -10.47 15.70 -8.69
N VAL A 264 -10.98 15.48 -7.49
CA VAL A 264 -10.64 16.30 -6.30
C VAL A 264 -9.34 15.86 -5.65
N VAL A 265 -9.02 14.57 -5.70
CA VAL A 265 -7.90 13.97 -4.96
C VAL A 265 -6.91 13.27 -5.88
N ARG A 266 -7.32 12.17 -6.53
CA ARG A 266 -6.39 11.24 -7.18
C ARG A 266 -5.49 11.91 -8.22
N GLN A 267 -6.05 12.72 -9.10
CA GLN A 267 -5.29 13.44 -10.13
C GLN A 267 -4.42 14.57 -9.59
N ARG A 268 -4.58 14.92 -8.32
CA ARG A 268 -3.95 16.08 -7.68
C ARG A 268 -3.07 15.74 -6.47
N ILE A 269 -2.80 14.47 -6.23
CA ILE A 269 -2.05 14.04 -5.03
C ILE A 269 -0.74 14.82 -4.83
N PRO A 270 0.14 14.96 -5.85
CA PRO A 270 1.37 15.76 -5.66
C PRO A 270 1.07 17.22 -5.31
N GLU A 271 0.12 17.86 -5.97
CA GLU A 271 -0.29 19.25 -5.71
C GLU A 271 -0.82 19.40 -4.28
N ILE A 272 -1.69 18.49 -3.84
CA ILE A 272 -2.28 18.48 -2.49
C ILE A 272 -1.18 18.41 -1.43
N LEU A 273 -0.22 17.51 -1.58
CA LEU A 273 0.85 17.31 -0.61
C LEU A 273 1.86 18.45 -0.62
N LEU A 274 2.21 19.01 -1.79
CA LEU A 274 3.09 20.17 -1.90
C LEU A 274 2.42 21.41 -1.29
N THR A 275 1.15 21.66 -1.59
CA THR A 275 0.38 22.76 -0.98
C THR A 275 0.27 22.60 0.54
N ALA A 276 0.09 21.37 1.04
CA ALA A 276 0.08 21.13 2.48
C ALA A 276 1.43 21.51 3.11
N LYS A 277 2.55 21.14 2.48
CA LYS A 277 3.91 21.50 2.92
C LYS A 277 4.11 23.03 2.90
N GLU A 278 3.72 23.71 1.82
CA GLU A 278 3.80 25.18 1.69
C GLU A 278 3.02 25.89 2.78
N ASN A 279 1.88 25.35 3.20
CA ASN A 279 1.06 25.85 4.30
C ASN A 279 1.61 25.45 5.70
N GLY A 280 2.80 24.86 5.76
CA GLY A 280 3.48 24.52 7.01
C GLY A 280 3.03 23.22 7.64
N CYS A 281 2.28 22.36 6.92
CA CYS A 281 2.03 20.99 7.32
C CYS A 281 3.24 20.12 6.92
N ARG A 282 3.87 19.45 7.87
CA ARG A 282 4.98 18.53 7.55
C ARG A 282 4.43 17.22 7.02
N VAL A 283 5.08 16.67 6.00
CA VAL A 283 4.72 15.40 5.38
C VAL A 283 5.86 14.41 5.56
N GLY A 284 5.61 13.32 6.29
CA GLY A 284 6.54 12.21 6.48
C GLY A 284 6.01 10.95 5.82
N ILE A 285 6.91 10.13 5.30
CA ILE A 285 6.57 8.91 4.56
C ILE A 285 7.54 7.82 4.98
N ILE A 286 7.02 6.64 5.32
CA ILE A 286 7.81 5.43 5.35
C ILE A 286 7.24 4.42 4.35
N ALA A 287 8.10 3.88 3.50
CA ALA A 287 7.78 2.82 2.57
C ALA A 287 8.69 1.62 2.82
N LYS A 288 8.15 0.42 2.59
CA LYS A 288 8.84 -0.84 2.85
C LYS A 288 9.21 -1.52 1.54
N TYR A 289 10.35 -2.24 1.53
CA TYR A 289 10.82 -2.98 0.37
C TYR A 289 11.61 -4.24 0.75
N GLY A 290 12.06 -4.96 -0.27
CA GLY A 290 12.79 -6.21 -0.11
C GLY A 290 11.96 -7.42 -0.53
N TYR A 291 10.67 -7.24 -0.79
CA TYR A 291 9.78 -8.28 -1.30
C TYR A 291 9.24 -7.89 -2.68
N GLN A 292 8.97 -8.89 -3.49
CA GLN A 292 8.24 -8.68 -4.73
C GLN A 292 6.74 -8.61 -4.47
N GLN A 293 6.03 -8.03 -5.42
CA GLN A 293 4.57 -8.06 -5.43
C GLN A 293 4.05 -9.48 -5.73
N ILE A 294 2.76 -9.73 -5.49
CA ILE A 294 2.12 -10.99 -5.89
C ILE A 294 2.35 -11.21 -7.40
N PRO A 295 2.87 -12.38 -7.84
CA PRO A 295 3.36 -12.57 -9.21
C PRO A 295 2.24 -12.90 -10.22
N ILE A 296 1.22 -12.04 -10.27
CA ILE A 296 0.04 -12.20 -11.13
C ILE A 296 -0.22 -11.00 -12.03
N TYR A 297 0.65 -10.00 -12.08
CA TYR A 297 0.50 -8.79 -12.89
C TYR A 297 1.85 -8.22 -13.31
N GLU A 298 1.82 -7.37 -14.35
CA GLU A 298 2.98 -6.66 -14.82
C GLU A 298 3.59 -5.82 -13.68
N GLY A 299 4.91 -5.79 -13.63
CA GLY A 299 5.62 -5.04 -12.58
C GLY A 299 5.67 -5.72 -11.22
N SER A 300 5.25 -6.99 -11.11
CA SER A 300 5.41 -7.78 -9.87
C SER A 300 6.87 -7.91 -9.41
N SER A 301 7.83 -7.69 -10.33
CA SER A 301 9.27 -7.66 -10.02
C SER A 301 9.75 -6.36 -9.39
N ARG A 302 8.91 -5.33 -9.23
CA ARG A 302 9.27 -4.11 -8.49
C ARG A 302 9.39 -4.40 -6.99
N PRO A 303 10.41 -3.87 -6.31
CA PRO A 303 10.54 -4.04 -4.88
C PRO A 303 9.38 -3.33 -4.15
N GLY A 304 8.91 -3.96 -3.10
CA GLY A 304 7.85 -3.44 -2.25
C GLY A 304 7.72 -4.26 -0.98
N ASP A 305 6.56 -4.22 -0.38
CA ASP A 305 6.24 -4.91 0.88
C ASP A 305 5.30 -6.12 0.70
N ASP A 306 5.25 -6.68 -0.53
CA ASP A 306 4.39 -7.74 -1.08
C ASP A 306 2.97 -7.30 -1.50
N ILE A 307 2.51 -6.13 -1.11
CA ILE A 307 1.21 -5.57 -1.48
C ILE A 307 1.36 -4.28 -2.28
N VAL A 308 2.22 -3.36 -1.83
CA VAL A 308 2.43 -2.05 -2.45
C VAL A 308 3.86 -1.95 -2.95
N ALA A 309 4.04 -1.50 -4.19
CA ALA A 309 5.36 -1.20 -4.71
C ALA A 309 5.95 0.02 -4.01
N PHE A 310 7.26 0.00 -3.79
CA PHE A 310 7.97 1.05 -3.06
C PHE A 310 7.82 2.43 -3.73
N ASP A 311 7.96 2.48 -5.06
CA ASP A 311 7.80 3.70 -5.83
C ASP A 311 6.41 4.34 -5.66
N THR A 312 5.38 3.51 -5.53
CA THR A 312 4.02 3.96 -5.27
C THR A 312 3.85 4.45 -3.83
N ALA A 313 4.29 3.68 -2.84
CA ALA A 313 4.15 4.03 -1.43
C ALA A 313 5.00 5.25 -1.02
N SER A 314 6.12 5.49 -1.70
CA SER A 314 7.04 6.62 -1.49
C SER A 314 6.68 7.87 -2.28
N PHE A 315 5.60 7.87 -3.04
CA PHE A 315 5.21 8.95 -3.96
C PHE A 315 6.31 9.30 -4.98
N GLY A 316 6.91 8.28 -5.60
CA GLY A 316 7.73 8.45 -6.80
C GLY A 316 9.23 8.19 -6.66
N ALA A 317 9.71 7.56 -5.59
CA ALA A 317 11.09 7.10 -5.53
C ALA A 317 11.39 6.11 -6.65
N THR A 318 12.56 6.21 -7.27
CA THR A 318 13.00 5.26 -8.27
C THR A 318 13.49 3.97 -7.61
N THR A 319 13.15 2.84 -8.22
CA THR A 319 13.58 1.52 -7.74
C THR A 319 14.29 0.73 -8.83
N SER A 320 15.23 -0.12 -8.46
CA SER A 320 15.68 -1.21 -9.32
C SER A 320 14.64 -2.33 -9.38
N SER A 321 14.89 -3.45 -10.03
CA SER A 321 14.07 -4.64 -9.85
C SER A 321 14.33 -5.28 -8.49
N VAL A 322 13.39 -6.08 -7.99
CA VAL A 322 13.53 -6.78 -6.68
C VAL A 322 14.75 -7.70 -6.62
N ALA A 323 15.17 -8.25 -7.75
CA ALA A 323 16.36 -9.12 -7.87
C ALA A 323 17.56 -8.39 -8.49
N GLY A 324 17.53 -7.06 -8.57
CA GLY A 324 18.55 -6.25 -9.24
C GLY A 324 19.06 -5.12 -8.33
N GLN A 325 20.02 -4.40 -8.87
CA GLN A 325 20.64 -3.22 -8.28
C GLN A 325 20.85 -2.16 -9.35
N PHE A 326 20.91 -0.89 -8.96
CA PHE A 326 21.37 0.15 -9.85
C PHE A 326 22.83 -0.10 -10.23
N ASP A 327 23.16 0.09 -11.50
CA ASP A 327 24.52 -0.04 -11.99
C ASP A 327 25.43 1.12 -11.54
N ASP A 328 26.73 0.96 -11.71
CA ASP A 328 27.71 1.97 -11.32
C ASP A 328 27.51 3.30 -12.06
N ALA A 329 27.03 3.27 -13.30
CA ALA A 329 26.79 4.49 -14.08
C ALA A 329 25.67 5.32 -13.45
N TYR A 330 24.58 4.67 -13.06
CA TYR A 330 23.46 5.32 -12.38
C TYR A 330 23.90 5.91 -11.03
N VAL A 331 24.54 5.09 -10.19
CA VAL A 331 25.00 5.51 -8.85
C VAL A 331 25.98 6.67 -8.95
N ASN A 332 27.00 6.58 -9.83
CA ASN A 332 27.98 7.64 -10.00
C ASN A 332 27.36 8.94 -10.52
N ALA A 333 26.35 8.87 -11.40
CA ALA A 333 25.61 10.04 -11.84
C ALA A 333 24.90 10.74 -10.66
N ARG A 334 24.23 9.98 -9.78
CA ARG A 334 23.58 10.53 -8.58
C ARG A 334 24.57 11.13 -7.60
N ILE A 335 25.71 10.51 -7.40
CA ILE A 335 26.81 11.06 -6.57
C ILE A 335 27.32 12.37 -7.15
N ALA A 336 27.56 12.44 -8.47
CA ALA A 336 27.99 13.67 -9.13
C ALA A 336 26.96 14.82 -9.03
N GLU A 337 25.68 14.50 -8.94
CA GLU A 337 24.58 15.45 -8.68
C GLU A 337 24.45 15.84 -7.20
N GLY A 338 25.28 15.32 -6.29
CA GLY A 338 25.16 15.53 -4.85
C GLY A 338 24.01 14.76 -4.20
N LYS A 339 23.45 13.77 -4.88
CA LYS A 339 22.30 12.97 -4.46
C LYS A 339 22.67 11.57 -3.97
N GLY A 340 23.95 11.24 -3.85
CA GLY A 340 24.43 9.92 -3.43
C GLY A 340 23.84 9.46 -2.09
N LYS A 341 23.60 10.37 -1.15
CA LYS A 341 22.99 10.08 0.16
C LYS A 341 21.56 9.52 0.08
N TYR A 342 20.89 9.67 -1.05
CA TYR A 342 19.55 9.17 -1.31
C TYR A 342 19.51 7.81 -2.01
N ILE A 343 20.68 7.24 -2.34
CA ILE A 343 20.78 5.88 -2.85
C ILE A 343 20.94 4.92 -1.68
N SER A 344 20.08 3.89 -1.63
CA SER A 344 20.21 2.87 -0.58
C SER A 344 21.56 2.12 -0.69
N PRO A 345 22.14 1.70 0.44
CA PRO A 345 23.40 0.92 0.44
C PRO A 345 23.35 -0.32 -0.46
N ASP A 346 22.19 -0.97 -0.56
CA ASP A 346 21.94 -2.12 -1.44
C ASP A 346 21.62 -1.75 -2.89
N ARG A 347 21.66 -0.47 -3.24
CA ARG A 347 21.40 0.06 -4.59
C ARG A 347 20.03 -0.31 -5.16
N GLN A 348 19.04 -0.54 -4.34
CA GLN A 348 17.69 -0.84 -4.82
C GLN A 348 16.78 0.37 -4.88
N ILE A 349 17.03 1.38 -4.06
CA ILE A 349 16.17 2.56 -3.88
C ILE A 349 16.95 3.84 -4.12
N ASP A 350 16.35 4.76 -4.88
CA ASP A 350 16.77 6.16 -5.00
C ASP A 350 15.66 7.07 -4.49
N LEU A 351 15.80 7.56 -3.27
CA LEU A 351 14.86 8.50 -2.65
C LEU A 351 14.93 9.90 -3.26
N SER A 352 15.97 10.24 -4.02
CA SER A 352 16.12 11.60 -4.59
C SER A 352 15.01 11.97 -5.57
N THR A 353 14.26 10.99 -6.06
CA THR A 353 13.15 11.15 -6.99
C THR A 353 11.78 11.10 -6.31
N ALA A 354 11.72 10.78 -5.01
CA ALA A 354 10.50 10.85 -4.23
C ALA A 354 9.99 12.30 -4.10
N LEU A 355 8.70 12.48 -3.86
CA LEU A 355 8.11 13.82 -3.70
C LEU A 355 8.72 14.60 -2.53
N PHE A 356 9.14 13.90 -1.47
CA PHE A 356 9.77 14.47 -0.27
C PHE A 356 11.00 13.66 0.14
N PRO A 357 12.14 13.78 -0.55
CA PRO A 357 13.33 12.96 -0.28
C PRO A 357 13.83 13.02 1.16
N GLU A 358 13.76 14.21 1.78
CA GLU A 358 14.31 14.48 3.11
C GLU A 358 13.42 13.95 4.26
N THR A 359 12.15 13.66 3.97
CA THR A 359 11.18 13.16 4.94
C THR A 359 10.56 11.84 4.50
N THR A 360 11.25 11.12 3.62
CA THR A 360 10.93 9.75 3.21
C THR A 360 11.97 8.79 3.78
N TRP A 361 11.48 7.73 4.42
CA TRP A 361 12.28 6.61 4.94
C TRP A 361 12.01 5.36 4.14
N ALA A 362 13.06 4.61 3.87
CA ALA A 362 13.01 3.31 3.22
C ALA A 362 13.37 2.21 4.23
N GLU A 363 12.46 1.29 4.47
CA GLU A 363 12.69 0.15 5.35
C GLU A 363 12.75 -1.15 4.54
N ARG A 364 13.84 -1.91 4.70
CA ARG A 364 14.08 -3.18 4.01
C ARG A 364 13.80 -4.36 4.92
N GLY A 365 12.91 -5.25 4.47
CA GLY A 365 12.71 -6.56 5.09
C GLY A 365 11.43 -6.71 5.89
N LEU A 366 10.56 -5.71 5.94
CA LEU A 366 9.20 -5.83 6.47
C LEU A 366 8.17 -6.03 5.36
N ARG A 367 7.21 -6.90 5.60
CA ARG A 367 6.02 -7.05 4.77
C ARG A 367 4.95 -6.04 5.16
N HIS A 368 3.98 -5.86 4.27
CA HIS A 368 2.88 -4.89 4.43
C HIS A 368 2.19 -4.95 5.78
N GLY A 369 1.92 -6.14 6.30
CA GLY A 369 1.23 -6.35 7.57
C GLY A 369 2.10 -6.29 8.83
N ALA A 370 3.38 -5.89 8.74
CA ALA A 370 4.29 -5.84 9.88
C ALA A 370 4.48 -4.40 10.35
N TRP A 371 4.12 -4.13 11.62
CA TRP A 371 4.24 -2.81 12.25
C TRP A 371 4.99 -2.94 13.59
N PRO A 372 6.31 -3.06 13.57
CA PRO A 372 7.08 -3.06 14.81
C PRO A 372 7.05 -1.68 15.47
N TYR A 373 7.21 -1.65 16.79
CA TYR A 373 7.10 -0.43 17.59
C TYR A 373 8.08 0.67 17.17
N GLN A 374 9.23 0.32 16.58
CA GLN A 374 10.21 1.31 16.10
C GLN A 374 9.66 2.19 14.97
N ILE A 375 8.80 1.63 14.11
CA ILE A 375 8.14 2.42 13.07
C ILE A 375 7.13 3.39 13.71
N GLU A 376 6.38 2.93 14.71
CA GLU A 376 5.49 3.81 15.47
C GLU A 376 6.29 4.91 16.21
N ASP A 377 7.46 4.59 16.77
CA ASP A 377 8.34 5.56 17.45
C ASP A 377 8.87 6.61 16.47
N LEU A 378 9.33 6.21 15.27
CA LEU A 378 9.71 7.13 14.20
C LEU A 378 8.55 8.07 13.83
N ALA A 379 7.37 7.51 13.58
CA ALA A 379 6.20 8.27 13.21
C ALA A 379 5.83 9.29 14.30
N LEU A 380 5.85 8.88 15.57
CA LEU A 380 5.58 9.78 16.71
C LEU A 380 6.59 10.90 16.83
N ARG A 381 7.88 10.61 16.73
CA ARG A 381 8.94 11.63 16.77
C ARG A 381 8.74 12.66 15.66
N PHE A 382 8.41 12.21 14.45
CA PHE A 382 8.09 13.10 13.35
C PHE A 382 6.84 13.93 13.63
N LEU A 383 5.75 13.32 14.07
CA LEU A 383 4.44 13.96 14.27
C LEU A 383 4.47 14.97 15.43
N GLU A 384 5.20 14.66 16.51
CA GLU A 384 5.29 15.50 17.72
C GLU A 384 6.31 16.63 17.59
N SER A 385 7.35 16.50 16.78
CA SER A 385 8.40 17.51 16.66
C SER A 385 7.82 18.89 16.38
N ASP A 386 8.34 19.91 17.05
CA ASP A 386 8.00 21.33 16.78
C ASP A 386 8.99 21.97 15.80
N THR A 387 10.07 21.25 15.47
CA THR A 387 11.09 21.68 14.53
C THR A 387 11.05 20.80 13.28
N GLU A 388 11.84 21.15 12.30
CA GLU A 388 12.06 20.30 11.14
C GLU A 388 12.62 18.95 11.59
N PHE A 389 12.01 17.87 11.11
CA PHE A 389 12.44 16.51 11.39
C PHE A 389 12.60 15.78 10.04
N THR A 390 13.82 15.44 9.73
CA THR A 390 14.21 14.79 8.47
C THR A 390 14.86 13.43 8.74
N ASN A 391 15.13 12.69 7.70
CA ASN A 391 15.86 11.43 7.77
C ASN A 391 17.38 11.59 8.08
N GLU A 392 17.81 12.81 8.39
CA GLU A 392 19.13 13.13 8.93
C GLU A 392 19.08 13.61 10.40
N THR A 393 17.89 13.77 10.98
CA THR A 393 17.72 14.38 12.31
C THR A 393 18.08 13.40 13.44
N ASP A 394 17.67 12.14 13.31
CA ASP A 394 17.91 11.12 14.34
C ASP A 394 18.80 9.98 13.75
N PRO A 395 20.00 9.76 14.32
CA PRO A 395 20.90 8.72 13.82
C PRO A 395 20.36 7.28 13.98
N ASN A 396 19.33 7.08 14.80
CA ASN A 396 18.65 5.78 14.89
C ASN A 396 17.65 5.56 13.75
N PHE A 397 17.25 6.64 13.07
CA PHE A 397 16.29 6.61 11.97
C PHE A 397 16.81 7.38 10.74
N PRO A 398 17.96 6.95 10.16
CA PRO A 398 18.42 7.52 8.90
C PRO A 398 17.49 7.15 7.76
N ALA A 399 17.74 7.70 6.56
CA ALA A 399 16.94 7.48 5.36
C ALA A 399 16.67 6.00 5.04
N PHE A 400 17.64 5.13 5.35
CA PHE A 400 17.59 3.70 5.06
C PHE A 400 17.68 2.87 6.33
N LEU A 401 16.68 1.99 6.50
CA LEU A 401 16.52 1.11 7.64
C LEU A 401 16.43 -0.34 7.16
N LYS A 402 16.79 -1.28 8.01
CA LYS A 402 16.59 -2.71 7.74
C LYS A 402 16.05 -3.45 8.96
N HIS A 403 15.17 -4.40 8.70
CA HIS A 403 14.68 -5.35 9.67
C HIS A 403 15.66 -6.50 9.86
N ILE A 404 15.93 -6.87 11.11
CA ILE A 404 16.72 -8.05 11.48
C ILE A 404 15.78 -9.15 11.93
N PRO A 405 15.49 -10.17 11.09
CA PRO A 405 14.48 -11.20 11.40
C PRO A 405 14.74 -11.97 12.69
N SER A 406 16.01 -12.19 13.06
CA SER A 406 16.39 -12.96 14.25
C SER A 406 16.10 -12.25 15.58
N THR A 407 16.11 -10.91 15.59
CA THR A 407 15.83 -10.10 16.79
C THR A 407 14.50 -9.35 16.69
N GLY A 408 13.96 -9.17 15.50
CA GLY A 408 12.78 -8.34 15.23
C GLY A 408 13.08 -6.83 15.29
N GLU A 409 14.37 -6.46 15.37
CA GLU A 409 14.79 -5.06 15.45
C GLU A 409 14.86 -4.41 14.08
N ILE A 410 14.59 -3.11 14.05
CA ILE A 410 14.87 -2.23 12.92
C ILE A 410 16.10 -1.41 13.27
N VAL A 411 17.08 -1.45 12.40
CA VAL A 411 18.37 -0.78 12.58
C VAL A 411 18.73 0.03 11.34
N PRO A 412 19.60 1.03 11.44
CA PRO A 412 20.18 1.69 10.29
C PRO A 412 20.79 0.69 9.31
N MET A 413 20.59 0.90 8.02
CA MET A 413 21.25 0.12 6.98
C MET A 413 22.65 0.69 6.79
N GLU A 414 23.67 -0.09 7.12
CA GLU A 414 25.07 0.31 6.99
C GLU A 414 25.61 0.11 5.57
N GLY A 415 26.64 0.85 5.19
CA GLY A 415 27.33 0.78 3.93
C GLY A 415 27.05 1.96 3.01
N GLU A 416 27.93 2.14 2.05
CA GLU A 416 27.81 3.17 1.02
C GLU A 416 27.38 2.52 -0.32
N PRO A 417 26.63 3.24 -1.17
CA PRO A 417 26.21 2.66 -2.47
C PRO A 417 27.38 2.35 -3.40
N THR A 418 28.56 2.85 -3.11
CA THR A 418 29.83 2.53 -3.80
C THR A 418 30.49 1.25 -3.32
N ASP A 419 30.16 0.80 -2.13
CA ASP A 419 30.65 -0.47 -1.62
C ASP A 419 29.90 -1.60 -2.34
N ILE A 420 30.63 -2.47 -3.01
CA ILE A 420 30.06 -3.69 -3.58
C ILE A 420 29.74 -4.62 -2.41
N MET A 421 28.64 -4.38 -1.75
CA MET A 421 28.10 -5.34 -0.82
C MET A 421 27.52 -6.50 -1.63
N ASN A 422 28.15 -7.66 -1.53
CA ASN A 422 27.52 -8.93 -1.88
C ASN A 422 26.35 -9.14 -0.92
N TRP A 423 25.25 -8.45 -1.15
CA TRP A 423 24.00 -8.85 -0.56
C TRP A 423 23.68 -10.19 -1.17
N GLU A 424 23.76 -11.24 -0.39
CA GLU A 424 23.26 -12.56 -0.74
C GLU A 424 21.74 -12.45 -0.95
N PHE A 425 21.34 -11.98 -2.13
CA PHE A 425 20.07 -12.40 -2.69
C PHE A 425 20.25 -13.89 -2.85
N GLY A 426 19.45 -14.70 -2.15
CA GLY A 426 19.61 -16.13 -2.12
C GLY A 426 20.10 -16.62 -3.47
N GLU A 427 21.30 -17.13 -3.50
CA GLU A 427 22.02 -17.48 -4.72
C GLU A 427 21.06 -18.14 -5.69
N GLU A 428 21.04 -17.67 -6.94
CA GLU A 428 20.59 -18.46 -8.06
C GLU A 428 21.47 -19.74 -8.09
N LYS A 429 21.08 -20.73 -7.31
CA LYS A 429 21.58 -22.09 -7.47
C LYS A 429 20.73 -22.81 -8.49
#